data_f3a6cb3184dfe3843970e5fccc36d40b
#
_entry.id   f3a6cb3184dfe3843970e5fccc36d40b
#
_cell.length_a   1.000
_cell.length_b   1.000
_cell.length_c   1.000
_cell.angle_alpha   90.00
_cell.angle_beta   90.00
_cell.angle_gamma   90.00
#
_symmetry.space_group_name_H-M   'P 1'
#
loop_
_entity.id
_entity.type
_entity.pdbx_description
1 polymer ?
#
loop_
_entity_poly.entity_id
_entity_poly.type
_entity_poly.pdbx_seq_one_letter_code
_entity_poly.pdbx_strand_id
1 'polypeptide(L)'
;AQLGMKVALIDGDKVGGTCLHRGCIPTKAYLHAAETAEAVRESARFGVSSTFNGIDMAQVGKYRDSVISGLYKGLQGLLKSRNVEVISGWGRLADANTIEVNGTSIRGRHIVLATGSYSRSIPGLDIGGRIISSDQALQMDWVPSSAVILGGGVIGLEFASVWRSFGAEVTIIEALPHLANNEDEAISKQLERAYRKRGIKFHTNTRFASATQDDGGVHVATEDGKAFDADVLLVAVGRGPVTEGLGYEQVGITLDRGFVITDERLHTGVGNIYAVGDIVPGLQLAHRGFMQGIFVAEEIAGMNPVAQADINIPRVTFCEPEIASVGMTEKQAREKFGDRVRTVEYNLAGNGKSSILATSGI
;
A
#
# COMPACT_ATOMS: atom_id res chain seq x y z
N ALA A 1 19.70 -3.49 -17.43
CA ALA A 1 19.83 -4.38 -18.58
C ALA A 1 19.55 -3.64 -19.90
N GLN A 2 18.44 -2.91 -20.05
CA GLN A 2 18.10 -2.16 -21.27
C GLN A 2 19.17 -1.14 -21.69
N LEU A 3 19.89 -0.59 -20.72
CA LEU A 3 20.98 0.38 -20.93
C LEU A 3 22.37 -0.30 -21.12
N GLY A 4 22.40 -1.57 -21.48
CA GLY A 4 23.65 -2.33 -21.79
C GLY A 4 24.41 -2.85 -20.57
N MET A 5 23.90 -2.68 -19.35
CA MET A 5 24.56 -3.19 -18.15
C MET A 5 24.22 -4.67 -17.90
N LYS A 6 25.22 -5.44 -17.41
CA LYS A 6 24.98 -6.77 -16.85
C LYS A 6 24.35 -6.63 -15.46
N VAL A 7 23.21 -7.28 -15.22
CA VAL A 7 22.41 -7.13 -14.01
C VAL A 7 22.16 -8.48 -13.34
N ALA A 8 22.43 -8.55 -12.03
CA ALA A 8 21.94 -9.62 -11.15
C ALA A 8 20.86 -9.04 -10.23
N LEU A 9 19.76 -9.74 -10.09
CA LEU A 9 18.65 -9.42 -9.18
C LEU A 9 18.60 -10.49 -8.08
N ILE A 10 18.82 -10.06 -6.85
CA ILE A 10 18.75 -10.92 -5.67
C ILE A 10 17.42 -10.66 -4.98
N ASP A 11 16.62 -11.70 -4.74
CA ASP A 11 15.32 -11.60 -4.10
C ASP A 11 15.11 -12.74 -3.10
N GLY A 12 14.77 -12.40 -1.86
CA GLY A 12 14.56 -13.35 -0.77
C GLY A 12 13.21 -14.08 -0.82
N ASP A 13 12.29 -13.66 -1.70
CA ASP A 13 10.96 -14.25 -1.86
C ASP A 13 10.65 -14.46 -3.36
N LYS A 14 9.90 -13.57 -3.96
CA LYS A 14 9.49 -13.62 -5.37
C LYS A 14 9.69 -12.28 -6.04
N VAL A 15 10.34 -12.26 -7.19
CA VAL A 15 10.47 -11.05 -7.99
C VAL A 15 9.09 -10.43 -8.29
N GLY A 16 9.01 -9.11 -8.15
CA GLY A 16 7.75 -8.37 -8.25
C GLY A 16 7.27 -7.78 -6.92
N GLY A 17 7.78 -8.29 -5.80
CA GLY A 17 7.66 -7.72 -4.46
C GLY A 17 6.23 -7.60 -3.94
N THR A 18 6.05 -6.77 -2.93
CA THR A 18 4.78 -6.60 -2.19
C THR A 18 3.62 -6.25 -3.10
N CYS A 19 3.76 -5.27 -3.99
CA CYS A 19 2.65 -4.78 -4.81
C CYS A 19 2.05 -5.88 -5.68
N LEU A 20 2.87 -6.70 -6.33
CA LEU A 20 2.40 -7.79 -7.20
C LEU A 20 1.79 -8.95 -6.42
N HIS A 21 2.42 -9.38 -5.31
CA HIS A 21 2.11 -10.66 -4.68
C HIS A 21 1.18 -10.56 -3.46
N ARG A 22 1.26 -9.46 -2.68
CA ARG A 22 0.56 -9.32 -1.39
C ARG A 22 0.15 -7.88 -1.05
N GLY A 23 0.01 -7.02 -2.07
CA GLY A 23 -0.36 -5.61 -1.89
C GLY A 23 -1.34 -5.14 -2.93
N CYS A 24 -0.89 -4.26 -3.83
CA CYS A 24 -1.74 -3.54 -4.78
C CYS A 24 -2.59 -4.48 -5.65
N ILE A 25 -1.97 -5.42 -6.34
CA ILE A 25 -2.65 -6.27 -7.34
C ILE A 25 -3.71 -7.16 -6.69
N PRO A 26 -3.41 -7.97 -5.66
CA PRO A 26 -4.44 -8.78 -5.01
C PRO A 26 -5.54 -7.94 -4.36
N THR A 27 -5.21 -6.78 -3.77
CA THR A 27 -6.23 -5.89 -3.18
C THR A 27 -7.15 -5.32 -4.26
N LYS A 28 -6.62 -4.89 -5.41
CA LYS A 28 -7.43 -4.37 -6.52
C LYS A 28 -8.28 -5.46 -7.15
N ALA A 29 -7.84 -6.72 -7.18
CA ALA A 29 -8.68 -7.84 -7.56
C ALA A 29 -9.88 -8.02 -6.61
N TYR A 30 -9.68 -7.87 -5.31
CA TYR A 30 -10.76 -7.92 -4.32
C TYR A 30 -11.70 -6.71 -4.43
N LEU A 31 -11.16 -5.51 -4.64
CA LEU A 31 -11.96 -4.30 -4.84
C LEU A 31 -12.82 -4.42 -6.10
N HIS A 32 -12.30 -4.97 -7.19
CA HIS A 32 -13.08 -5.21 -8.40
C HIS A 32 -14.20 -6.26 -8.20
N ALA A 33 -13.93 -7.29 -7.42
CA ALA A 33 -15.00 -8.24 -7.02
C ALA A 33 -16.07 -7.56 -6.15
N ALA A 34 -15.65 -6.65 -5.26
CA ALA A 34 -16.54 -5.85 -4.43
C ALA A 34 -17.40 -4.89 -5.27
N GLU A 35 -16.79 -4.17 -6.21
CA GLU A 35 -17.48 -3.31 -7.18
C GLU A 35 -18.52 -4.10 -8.00
N THR A 36 -18.14 -5.29 -8.48
CA THR A 36 -19.05 -6.19 -9.19
C THR A 36 -20.26 -6.59 -8.33
N ALA A 37 -20.04 -6.89 -7.05
CA ALA A 37 -21.11 -7.23 -6.12
C ALA A 37 -22.08 -6.05 -5.90
N GLU A 38 -21.55 -4.84 -5.75
CA GLU A 38 -22.38 -3.63 -5.62
C GLU A 38 -23.13 -3.32 -6.92
N ALA A 39 -22.48 -3.46 -8.10
CA ALA A 39 -23.12 -3.27 -9.39
C ALA A 39 -24.33 -4.22 -9.58
N VAL A 40 -24.22 -5.47 -9.13
CA VAL A 40 -25.35 -6.43 -9.12
C VAL A 40 -26.47 -5.95 -8.18
N ARG A 41 -26.15 -5.51 -6.96
CA ARG A 41 -27.18 -5.03 -6.00
C ARG A 41 -27.90 -3.77 -6.47
N GLU A 42 -27.18 -2.88 -7.14
CA GLU A 42 -27.70 -1.58 -7.57
C GLU A 42 -28.25 -1.59 -9.01
N SER A 43 -28.15 -2.71 -9.73
CA SER A 43 -28.48 -2.83 -11.16
C SER A 43 -29.91 -2.38 -11.50
N ALA A 44 -30.87 -2.60 -10.61
CA ALA A 44 -32.27 -2.18 -10.78
C ALA A 44 -32.41 -0.67 -11.00
N ARG A 45 -31.52 0.14 -10.40
CA ARG A 45 -31.43 1.59 -10.59
C ARG A 45 -31.24 1.99 -12.06
N PHE A 46 -30.56 1.12 -12.82
CA PHE A 46 -30.26 1.30 -14.24
C PHE A 46 -31.21 0.51 -15.15
N GLY A 47 -32.29 -0.07 -14.62
CA GLY A 47 -33.25 -0.86 -15.37
C GLY A 47 -32.80 -2.29 -15.65
N VAL A 48 -31.74 -2.77 -15.02
CA VAL A 48 -31.20 -4.13 -15.17
C VAL A 48 -31.65 -5.00 -14.00
N SER A 49 -32.41 -6.05 -14.27
CA SER A 49 -32.83 -7.01 -13.26
C SER A 49 -31.70 -8.02 -12.97
N SER A 50 -31.30 -8.17 -11.72
CA SER A 50 -30.33 -9.17 -11.27
C SER A 50 -30.65 -9.67 -9.88
N THR A 51 -30.03 -10.79 -9.48
CA THR A 51 -30.13 -11.34 -8.14
C THR A 51 -28.72 -11.54 -7.58
N PHE A 52 -28.47 -10.98 -6.41
CA PHE A 52 -27.22 -11.20 -5.69
C PHE A 52 -27.36 -12.42 -4.77
N ASN A 53 -26.61 -13.47 -5.03
CA ASN A 53 -26.70 -14.74 -4.29
C ASN A 53 -25.58 -14.91 -3.23
N GLY A 54 -24.71 -13.92 -3.09
CA GLY A 54 -23.60 -13.95 -2.12
C GLY A 54 -22.22 -13.88 -2.78
N ILE A 55 -21.19 -14.05 -1.96
CA ILE A 55 -19.78 -14.05 -2.36
C ILE A 55 -19.21 -15.46 -2.20
N ASP A 56 -18.66 -16.01 -3.26
CA ASP A 56 -17.85 -17.23 -3.23
C ASP A 56 -16.37 -16.87 -3.12
N MET A 57 -15.85 -16.85 -1.87
CA MET A 57 -14.46 -16.47 -1.60
C MET A 57 -13.46 -17.42 -2.26
N ALA A 58 -13.79 -18.69 -2.48
CA ALA A 58 -12.92 -19.61 -3.19
C ALA A 58 -12.75 -19.19 -4.67
N GLN A 59 -13.81 -18.71 -5.33
CA GLN A 59 -13.72 -18.18 -6.69
C GLN A 59 -13.04 -16.79 -6.72
N VAL A 60 -13.31 -15.92 -5.77
CA VAL A 60 -12.61 -14.64 -5.63
C VAL A 60 -11.10 -14.87 -5.43
N GLY A 61 -10.71 -15.83 -4.62
CA GLY A 61 -9.31 -16.25 -4.44
C GLY A 61 -8.68 -16.77 -5.73
N LYS A 62 -9.37 -17.63 -6.48
CA LYS A 62 -8.89 -18.13 -7.79
C LYS A 62 -8.72 -16.99 -8.81
N TYR A 63 -9.65 -16.05 -8.85
CA TYR A 63 -9.55 -14.87 -9.71
C TYR A 63 -8.30 -14.04 -9.34
N ARG A 64 -8.13 -13.68 -8.08
CA ARG A 64 -6.95 -13.00 -7.57
C ARG A 64 -5.65 -13.72 -7.97
N ASP A 65 -5.57 -15.03 -7.75
CA ASP A 65 -4.36 -15.82 -8.00
C ASP A 65 -4.08 -15.94 -9.52
N SER A 66 -5.11 -15.98 -10.33
CA SER A 66 -4.99 -15.96 -11.79
C SER A 66 -4.38 -14.65 -12.29
N VAL A 67 -4.82 -13.51 -11.75
CA VAL A 67 -4.27 -12.18 -12.09
C VAL A 67 -2.80 -12.10 -11.68
N ILE A 68 -2.48 -12.46 -10.43
CA ILE A 68 -1.10 -12.46 -9.91
C ILE A 68 -0.20 -13.36 -10.77
N SER A 69 -0.65 -14.59 -11.04
CA SER A 69 0.13 -15.57 -11.81
C SER A 69 0.40 -15.11 -13.25
N GLY A 70 -0.59 -14.49 -13.89
CA GLY A 70 -0.43 -13.93 -15.23
C GLY A 70 0.63 -12.84 -15.28
N LEU A 71 0.54 -11.87 -14.38
CA LEU A 71 1.51 -10.77 -14.27
C LEU A 71 2.91 -11.26 -13.87
N TYR A 72 2.99 -12.21 -12.95
CA TYR A 72 4.27 -12.79 -12.51
C TYR A 72 4.98 -13.53 -13.66
N LYS A 73 4.25 -14.34 -14.43
CA LYS A 73 4.80 -15.00 -15.62
C LYS A 73 5.32 -13.98 -16.65
N GLY A 74 4.58 -12.89 -16.87
CA GLY A 74 5.02 -11.80 -17.72
C GLY A 74 6.32 -11.16 -17.26
N LEU A 75 6.44 -10.87 -15.95
CA LEU A 75 7.66 -10.32 -15.35
C LEU A 75 8.85 -11.29 -15.48
N GLN A 76 8.67 -12.57 -15.19
CA GLN A 76 9.71 -13.58 -15.35
C GLN A 76 10.18 -13.67 -16.81
N GLY A 77 9.24 -13.65 -17.77
CA GLY A 77 9.54 -13.60 -19.20
C GLY A 77 10.37 -12.37 -19.59
N LEU A 78 10.00 -11.20 -19.05
CA LEU A 78 10.72 -9.95 -19.28
C LEU A 78 12.16 -10.02 -18.73
N LEU A 79 12.37 -10.45 -17.49
CA LEU A 79 13.70 -10.61 -16.89
C LEU A 79 14.57 -11.55 -17.71
N LYS A 80 14.03 -12.70 -18.12
CA LYS A 80 14.72 -13.66 -18.97
C LYS A 80 15.11 -13.05 -20.33
N SER A 81 14.17 -12.34 -20.99
CA SER A 81 14.43 -11.72 -22.31
C SER A 81 15.49 -10.61 -22.26
N ARG A 82 15.71 -10.02 -21.07
CA ARG A 82 16.73 -9.00 -20.82
C ARG A 82 18.03 -9.56 -20.24
N ASN A 83 18.17 -10.88 -20.16
CA ASN A 83 19.33 -11.57 -19.58
C ASN A 83 19.66 -11.09 -18.16
N VAL A 84 18.63 -10.80 -17.35
CA VAL A 84 18.80 -10.50 -15.92
C VAL A 84 19.01 -11.83 -15.19
N GLU A 85 20.12 -11.96 -14.49
CA GLU A 85 20.39 -13.11 -13.62
C GLU A 85 19.58 -12.97 -12.34
N VAL A 86 18.64 -13.90 -12.10
CA VAL A 86 17.80 -13.90 -10.89
C VAL A 86 18.36 -14.89 -9.89
N ILE A 87 18.72 -14.41 -8.71
CA ILE A 87 19.30 -15.20 -7.61
C ILE A 87 18.32 -15.19 -6.44
N SER A 88 17.74 -16.35 -6.13
CA SER A 88 16.82 -16.50 -4.99
C SER A 88 17.61 -16.59 -3.68
N GLY A 89 17.30 -15.73 -2.73
CA GLY A 89 17.90 -15.71 -1.41
C GLY A 89 17.97 -14.31 -0.82
N TRP A 90 18.19 -14.24 0.49
CA TRP A 90 18.37 -12.98 1.21
C TRP A 90 19.81 -12.49 1.01
N GLY A 91 19.94 -11.32 0.37
CA GLY A 91 21.20 -10.66 0.17
C GLY A 91 21.57 -9.79 1.38
N ARG A 92 22.83 -9.87 1.82
CA ARG A 92 23.40 -9.02 2.87
C ARG A 92 24.64 -8.32 2.34
N LEU A 93 24.76 -7.01 2.57
CA LEU A 93 25.98 -6.27 2.25
C LEU A 93 27.15 -6.76 3.11
N ALA A 94 28.24 -7.19 2.47
CA ALA A 94 29.50 -7.51 3.13
C ALA A 94 30.47 -6.31 3.10
N ASP A 95 30.48 -5.58 1.98
CA ASP A 95 31.22 -4.34 1.78
C ASP A 95 30.52 -3.45 0.74
N ALA A 96 31.14 -2.33 0.35
CA ALA A 96 30.56 -1.38 -0.61
C ALA A 96 30.34 -1.93 -2.03
N ASN A 97 30.85 -3.11 -2.35
CA ASN A 97 30.79 -3.72 -3.68
C ASN A 97 30.32 -5.18 -3.68
N THR A 98 30.12 -5.78 -2.49
CA THR A 98 29.87 -7.22 -2.33
C THR A 98 28.58 -7.48 -1.56
N ILE A 99 27.73 -8.33 -2.12
CA ILE A 99 26.54 -8.89 -1.47
C ILE A 99 26.79 -10.38 -1.25
N GLU A 100 26.56 -10.84 -0.04
CA GLU A 100 26.52 -12.27 0.31
C GLU A 100 25.10 -12.79 0.19
N VAL A 101 24.92 -13.90 -0.50
CA VAL A 101 23.65 -14.62 -0.63
C VAL A 101 23.90 -16.12 -0.69
N ASN A 102 23.22 -16.91 0.16
CA ASN A 102 23.36 -18.38 0.22
C ASN A 102 24.84 -18.86 0.31
N GLY A 103 25.68 -18.13 1.04
CA GLY A 103 27.11 -18.45 1.18
C GLY A 103 27.99 -18.10 -0.03
N THR A 104 27.42 -17.42 -1.03
CA THR A 104 28.14 -16.97 -2.23
C THR A 104 28.27 -15.47 -2.22
N SER A 105 29.47 -14.95 -2.53
CA SER A 105 29.73 -13.52 -2.67
C SER A 105 29.49 -13.07 -4.12
N ILE A 106 28.60 -12.12 -4.30
CA ILE A 106 28.27 -11.48 -5.58
C ILE A 106 28.88 -10.08 -5.59
N ARG A 107 29.74 -9.81 -6.55
CA ARG A 107 30.40 -8.51 -6.65
C ARG A 107 29.82 -7.66 -7.77
N GLY A 108 29.43 -6.39 -7.44
CA GLY A 108 28.90 -5.41 -8.35
C GLY A 108 29.69 -4.11 -8.37
N ARG A 109 29.78 -3.43 -9.51
CA ARG A 109 30.29 -2.05 -9.58
C ARG A 109 29.35 -1.04 -8.96
N HIS A 110 28.05 -1.29 -9.06
CA HIS A 110 26.97 -0.52 -8.47
C HIS A 110 26.03 -1.49 -7.75
N ILE A 111 25.49 -1.08 -6.62
CA ILE A 111 24.50 -1.83 -5.86
C ILE A 111 23.26 -0.94 -5.71
N VAL A 112 22.08 -1.48 -5.96
CA VAL A 112 20.81 -0.82 -5.74
C VAL A 112 20.04 -1.57 -4.66
N LEU A 113 19.83 -0.92 -3.52
CA LEU A 113 19.06 -1.45 -2.42
C LEU A 113 17.57 -1.17 -2.66
N ALA A 114 16.76 -2.21 -2.73
CA ALA A 114 15.33 -2.15 -3.04
C ALA A 114 14.54 -3.19 -2.23
N THR A 115 14.90 -3.38 -0.96
CA THR A 115 14.40 -4.46 -0.11
C THR A 115 12.96 -4.28 0.37
N GLY A 116 12.34 -3.13 0.09
CA GLY A 116 10.91 -2.91 0.28
C GLY A 116 10.48 -2.72 1.72
N SER A 117 9.26 -3.14 2.05
CA SER A 117 8.65 -2.87 3.34
C SER A 117 7.83 -4.05 3.86
N TYR A 118 7.57 -4.05 5.17
CA TYR A 118 6.72 -5.00 5.89
C TYR A 118 5.53 -4.29 6.56
N SER A 119 4.44 -5.03 6.85
CA SER A 119 3.30 -4.50 7.61
C SER A 119 3.69 -4.27 9.06
N ARG A 120 3.52 -3.03 9.55
CA ARG A 120 3.80 -2.70 10.96
C ARG A 120 2.67 -3.16 11.87
N SER A 121 3.03 -3.43 13.12
CA SER A 121 2.08 -3.51 14.24
C SER A 121 2.36 -2.38 15.24
N ILE A 122 1.54 -2.32 16.29
CA ILE A 122 1.73 -1.45 17.45
C ILE A 122 2.49 -2.25 18.53
N PRO A 123 3.38 -1.62 19.30
CA PRO A 123 4.04 -2.31 20.41
C PRO A 123 3.02 -2.98 21.35
N GLY A 124 3.24 -4.27 21.63
CA GLY A 124 2.34 -5.08 22.44
C GLY A 124 1.11 -5.66 21.71
N LEU A 125 1.00 -5.46 20.41
CA LEU A 125 -0.03 -6.09 19.57
C LEU A 125 0.62 -7.07 18.58
N ASP A 126 0.56 -8.36 18.88
CA ASP A 126 1.12 -9.40 18.03
C ASP A 126 0.12 -9.80 16.93
N ILE A 127 0.62 -9.87 15.69
CA ILE A 127 -0.16 -10.38 14.55
C ILE A 127 -0.13 -11.90 14.57
N GLY A 128 -1.32 -12.49 14.63
CA GLY A 128 -1.51 -13.95 14.66
C GLY A 128 -2.97 -14.32 14.95
N GLY A 129 -3.41 -15.50 14.52
CA GLY A 129 -4.77 -15.93 14.70
C GLY A 129 -5.79 -15.03 14.01
N ARG A 130 -6.67 -14.39 14.80
CA ARG A 130 -7.70 -13.45 14.33
C ARG A 130 -7.23 -11.98 14.26
N ILE A 131 -6.04 -11.69 14.80
CA ILE A 131 -5.36 -10.40 14.66
C ILE A 131 -4.45 -10.50 13.44
N ILE A 132 -4.83 -9.87 12.33
CA ILE A 132 -4.25 -10.11 11.02
C ILE A 132 -3.67 -8.84 10.39
N SER A 133 -2.67 -9.00 9.55
CA SER A 133 -2.18 -7.97 8.63
C SER A 133 -2.94 -8.04 7.29
N SER A 134 -2.67 -7.07 6.40
CA SER A 134 -3.19 -7.10 5.03
C SER A 134 -2.75 -8.36 4.25
N ASP A 135 -1.57 -8.92 4.56
CA ASP A 135 -1.06 -10.12 3.90
C ASP A 135 -1.95 -11.34 4.21
N GLN A 136 -2.35 -11.51 5.50
CA GLN A 136 -3.28 -12.57 5.90
C GLN A 136 -4.71 -12.29 5.44
N ALA A 137 -5.17 -11.03 5.51
CA ALA A 137 -6.49 -10.64 5.01
C ALA A 137 -6.69 -11.00 3.54
N LEU A 138 -5.66 -10.86 2.72
CA LEU A 138 -5.66 -11.29 1.31
C LEU A 138 -5.67 -12.80 1.11
N GLN A 139 -5.41 -13.61 2.13
CA GLN A 139 -5.42 -15.08 2.05
C GLN A 139 -6.69 -15.69 2.66
N MET A 140 -7.60 -14.87 3.21
CA MET A 140 -8.85 -15.37 3.77
C MET A 140 -9.72 -16.03 2.68
N ASP A 141 -10.27 -17.18 2.99
CA ASP A 141 -11.18 -17.94 2.14
C ASP A 141 -12.65 -17.83 2.58
N TRP A 142 -12.92 -16.93 3.51
CA TRP A 142 -14.23 -16.61 4.05
C TRP A 142 -14.40 -15.09 4.25
N VAL A 143 -15.65 -14.63 4.28
CA VAL A 143 -16.00 -13.23 4.60
C VAL A 143 -16.31 -13.16 6.09
N PRO A 144 -15.63 -12.30 6.88
CA PRO A 144 -15.98 -12.11 8.28
C PRO A 144 -17.38 -11.47 8.40
N SER A 145 -18.16 -11.90 9.40
CA SER A 145 -19.44 -11.25 9.69
C SER A 145 -19.19 -9.84 10.24
N SER A 146 -18.11 -9.67 10.98
CA SER A 146 -17.69 -8.40 11.56
C SER A 146 -16.17 -8.24 11.52
N ALA A 147 -15.69 -7.01 11.33
CA ALA A 147 -14.27 -6.68 11.34
C ALA A 147 -14.01 -5.35 12.03
N VAL A 148 -13.01 -5.33 12.90
CA VAL A 148 -12.39 -4.10 13.37
C VAL A 148 -11.12 -3.84 12.53
N ILE A 149 -10.93 -2.62 12.08
CA ILE A 149 -9.76 -2.18 11.32
C ILE A 149 -9.03 -1.11 12.13
N LEU A 150 -7.79 -1.36 12.47
CA LEU A 150 -6.94 -0.41 13.16
C LEU A 150 -6.10 0.35 12.13
N GLY A 151 -6.47 1.63 11.91
CA GLY A 151 -5.87 2.54 10.95
C GLY A 151 -6.81 2.95 9.80
N GLY A 152 -7.05 4.25 9.68
CA GLY A 152 -7.88 4.89 8.64
C GLY A 152 -7.07 5.37 7.43
N GLY A 153 -5.91 4.74 7.16
CA GLY A 153 -5.10 4.96 5.97
C GLY A 153 -5.55 4.11 4.78
N VAL A 154 -4.80 4.20 3.66
CA VAL A 154 -5.14 3.56 2.36
C VAL A 154 -5.54 2.09 2.52
N ILE A 155 -4.71 1.29 3.19
CA ILE A 155 -4.95 -0.16 3.36
C ILE A 155 -6.25 -0.41 4.13
N GLY A 156 -6.42 0.26 5.28
CA GLY A 156 -7.63 0.10 6.10
C GLY A 156 -8.90 0.51 5.37
N LEU A 157 -8.86 1.59 4.60
CA LEU A 157 -9.99 2.09 3.81
C LEU A 157 -10.37 1.14 2.67
N GLU A 158 -9.38 0.61 1.95
CA GLU A 158 -9.62 -0.35 0.87
C GLU A 158 -10.25 -1.66 1.42
N PHE A 159 -9.71 -2.22 2.51
CA PHE A 159 -10.31 -3.41 3.15
C PHE A 159 -11.69 -3.13 3.75
N ALA A 160 -11.91 -1.95 4.33
CA ALA A 160 -13.23 -1.55 4.81
C ALA A 160 -14.26 -1.56 3.68
N SER A 161 -13.88 -1.05 2.50
CA SER A 161 -14.74 -1.07 1.32
C SER A 161 -15.02 -2.49 0.82
N VAL A 162 -13.98 -3.34 0.71
CA VAL A 162 -14.11 -4.74 0.28
C VAL A 162 -15.03 -5.51 1.21
N TRP A 163 -14.73 -5.54 2.49
CA TRP A 163 -15.49 -6.34 3.46
C TRP A 163 -16.93 -5.83 3.62
N ARG A 164 -17.12 -4.50 3.59
CA ARG A 164 -18.47 -3.94 3.61
C ARG A 164 -19.30 -4.37 2.39
N SER A 165 -18.72 -4.32 1.20
CA SER A 165 -19.37 -4.79 -0.04
C SER A 165 -19.61 -6.30 -0.04
N PHE A 166 -18.77 -7.07 0.65
CA PHE A 166 -18.97 -8.52 0.81
C PHE A 166 -20.03 -8.86 1.89
N GLY A 167 -20.47 -7.87 2.70
CA GLY A 167 -21.56 -8.03 3.67
C GLY A 167 -21.15 -7.94 5.13
N ALA A 168 -19.87 -7.72 5.43
CA ALA A 168 -19.39 -7.59 6.80
C ALA A 168 -19.88 -6.31 7.49
N GLU A 169 -20.04 -6.35 8.81
CA GLU A 169 -20.06 -5.16 9.64
C GLU A 169 -18.62 -4.67 9.85
N VAL A 170 -18.33 -3.41 9.52
CA VAL A 170 -16.99 -2.86 9.60
C VAL A 170 -16.93 -1.66 10.53
N THR A 171 -15.92 -1.68 11.42
CA THR A 171 -15.60 -0.55 12.32
C THR A 171 -14.13 -0.20 12.18
N ILE A 172 -13.81 1.07 11.84
CA ILE A 172 -12.45 1.59 11.76
C ILE A 172 -12.12 2.36 13.05
N ILE A 173 -10.94 2.11 13.61
CA ILE A 173 -10.38 2.88 14.74
C ILE A 173 -9.18 3.65 14.18
N GLU A 174 -9.23 4.99 14.29
CA GLU A 174 -8.19 5.88 13.80
C GLU A 174 -7.74 6.86 14.89
N ALA A 175 -6.45 6.90 15.16
CA ALA A 175 -5.88 7.77 16.18
C ALA A 175 -5.87 9.26 15.78
N LEU A 176 -5.87 9.55 14.49
CA LEU A 176 -5.83 10.88 13.93
C LEU A 176 -7.26 11.47 13.76
N PRO A 177 -7.37 12.80 13.51
CA PRO A 177 -8.68 13.47 13.46
C PRO A 177 -9.62 13.03 12.33
N HIS A 178 -9.06 12.51 11.24
CA HIS A 178 -9.82 12.14 10.04
C HIS A 178 -9.39 10.79 9.48
N LEU A 179 -10.26 10.16 8.70
CA LEU A 179 -9.87 9.12 7.75
C LEU A 179 -9.09 9.77 6.60
N ALA A 180 -8.20 9.00 5.94
CA ALA A 180 -7.37 9.51 4.84
C ALA A 180 -6.59 10.80 5.20
N ASN A 181 -5.96 10.87 6.37
CA ASN A 181 -5.30 12.07 6.91
C ASN A 181 -4.21 12.69 6.02
N ASN A 182 -3.73 11.98 5.00
CA ASN A 182 -2.74 12.47 4.05
C ASN A 182 -3.37 13.29 2.90
N GLU A 183 -4.69 13.37 2.85
CA GLU A 183 -5.46 14.09 1.84
C GLU A 183 -5.95 15.44 2.37
N ASP A 184 -6.55 16.25 1.50
CA ASP A 184 -7.22 17.48 1.93
C ASP A 184 -8.37 17.15 2.90
N GLU A 185 -8.56 17.97 3.93
CA GLU A 185 -9.58 17.77 4.95
C GLU A 185 -11.00 17.72 4.34
N ALA A 186 -11.25 18.48 3.26
CA ALA A 186 -12.50 18.44 2.53
C ALA A 186 -12.76 17.05 1.93
N ILE A 187 -11.74 16.40 1.37
CA ILE A 187 -11.80 15.04 0.83
C ILE A 187 -12.05 14.03 1.95
N SER A 188 -11.31 14.13 3.06
CA SER A 188 -11.52 13.27 4.23
C SER A 188 -12.95 13.34 4.75
N LYS A 189 -13.51 14.55 4.87
CA LYS A 189 -14.91 14.76 5.30
C LYS A 189 -15.94 14.18 4.32
N GLN A 190 -15.68 14.25 3.01
CA GLN A 190 -16.54 13.61 2.00
C GLN A 190 -16.51 12.09 2.10
N LEU A 191 -15.31 11.50 2.23
CA LEU A 191 -15.15 10.07 2.46
C LEU A 191 -15.91 9.60 3.70
N GLU A 192 -15.74 10.30 4.83
CA GLU A 192 -16.40 9.99 6.09
C GLU A 192 -17.93 10.01 5.97
N ARG A 193 -18.51 10.97 5.23
CA ARG A 193 -19.95 11.00 4.92
C ARG A 193 -20.38 9.79 4.10
N ALA A 194 -19.60 9.45 3.07
CA ALA A 194 -19.86 8.30 2.20
C ALA A 194 -19.79 6.98 3.00
N TYR A 195 -18.80 6.82 3.88
CA TYR A 195 -18.64 5.64 4.70
C TYR A 195 -19.81 5.47 5.69
N ARG A 196 -20.25 6.55 6.37
CA ARG A 196 -21.46 6.50 7.21
C ARG A 196 -22.67 6.05 6.40
N LYS A 197 -22.87 6.60 5.19
CA LYS A 197 -23.98 6.21 4.30
C LYS A 197 -23.91 4.74 3.90
N ARG A 198 -22.72 4.20 3.70
CA ARG A 198 -22.50 2.76 3.41
C ARG A 198 -22.61 1.88 4.65
N GLY A 199 -22.79 2.45 5.86
CA GLY A 199 -22.87 1.70 7.11
C GLY A 199 -21.51 1.25 7.65
N ILE A 200 -20.40 1.83 7.18
CA ILE A 200 -19.08 1.65 7.77
C ILE A 200 -18.99 2.57 8.99
N LYS A 201 -18.79 1.98 10.16
CA LYS A 201 -18.58 2.70 11.43
C LYS A 201 -17.12 3.13 11.52
N PHE A 202 -16.83 4.29 12.11
CA PHE A 202 -15.46 4.69 12.39
C PHE A 202 -15.38 5.62 13.59
N HIS A 203 -14.26 5.56 14.29
CA HIS A 203 -13.91 6.35 15.45
C HIS A 203 -12.57 7.01 15.20
N THR A 204 -12.58 8.31 14.90
CA THR A 204 -11.38 9.15 14.78
C THR A 204 -11.00 9.73 16.14
N ASN A 205 -9.78 10.26 16.29
CA ASN A 205 -9.21 10.69 17.59
C ASN A 205 -9.30 9.59 18.67
N THR A 206 -9.27 8.32 18.25
CA THR A 206 -9.45 7.17 19.13
C THR A 206 -8.21 6.29 19.08
N ARG A 207 -7.49 6.22 20.19
CA ARG A 207 -6.26 5.44 20.30
C ARG A 207 -6.54 4.02 20.75
N PHE A 208 -5.87 3.07 20.12
CA PHE A 208 -5.85 1.68 20.54
C PHE A 208 -5.19 1.54 21.92
N ALA A 209 -5.75 0.73 22.80
CA ALA A 209 -5.19 0.38 24.09
C ALA A 209 -4.71 -1.08 24.13
N SER A 210 -5.59 -2.02 23.79
CA SER A 210 -5.25 -3.46 23.80
C SER A 210 -6.19 -4.25 22.88
N ALA A 211 -5.76 -5.46 22.53
CA ALA A 211 -6.63 -6.46 21.93
C ALA A 211 -6.32 -7.84 22.51
N THR A 212 -7.37 -8.62 22.69
CA THR A 212 -7.30 -10.06 23.00
C THR A 212 -8.10 -10.83 21.97
N GLN A 213 -7.89 -12.12 21.89
CA GLN A 213 -8.64 -13.01 21.00
C GLN A 213 -8.91 -14.36 21.68
N ASP A 214 -10.03 -14.96 21.30
CA ASP A 214 -10.44 -16.30 21.73
C ASP A 214 -11.14 -17.04 20.57
N ASP A 215 -11.80 -18.14 20.85
CA ASP A 215 -12.56 -18.90 19.85
C ASP A 215 -13.74 -18.12 19.27
N GLY A 216 -14.29 -17.15 20.01
CA GLY A 216 -15.41 -16.32 19.62
C GLY A 216 -15.05 -15.14 18.71
N GLY A 217 -13.81 -14.65 18.80
CA GLY A 217 -13.40 -13.47 18.01
C GLY A 217 -12.25 -12.69 18.62
N VAL A 218 -12.23 -11.40 18.31
CA VAL A 218 -11.28 -10.42 18.85
C VAL A 218 -12.04 -9.41 19.71
N HIS A 219 -11.42 -9.00 20.81
CA HIS A 219 -11.91 -7.99 21.75
C HIS A 219 -10.93 -6.83 21.77
N VAL A 220 -11.32 -5.68 21.22
CA VAL A 220 -10.47 -4.50 21.07
C VAL A 220 -10.90 -3.44 22.05
N ALA A 221 -9.97 -2.91 22.83
CA ALA A 221 -10.18 -1.79 23.74
C ALA A 221 -9.40 -0.56 23.29
N THR A 222 -9.95 0.62 23.59
CA THR A 222 -9.35 1.92 23.29
C THR A 222 -9.02 2.69 24.56
N GLU A 223 -8.10 3.66 24.47
CA GLU A 223 -7.68 4.48 25.63
C GLU A 223 -8.83 5.30 26.23
N ASP A 224 -9.85 5.65 25.45
CA ASP A 224 -11.05 6.36 25.90
C ASP A 224 -12.14 5.44 26.47
N GLY A 225 -11.82 4.15 26.67
CA GLY A 225 -12.68 3.18 27.35
C GLY A 225 -13.77 2.53 26.49
N LYS A 226 -13.74 2.72 25.18
CA LYS A 226 -14.61 2.00 24.25
C LYS A 226 -14.11 0.57 24.05
N ALA A 227 -15.03 -0.36 23.79
CA ALA A 227 -14.74 -1.74 23.45
C ALA A 227 -15.45 -2.13 22.15
N PHE A 228 -14.81 -3.02 21.37
CA PHE A 228 -15.31 -3.50 20.09
C PHE A 228 -15.03 -4.99 19.97
N ASP A 229 -16.06 -5.76 19.64
CA ASP A 229 -15.96 -7.19 19.39
C ASP A 229 -16.13 -7.45 17.89
N ALA A 230 -15.36 -8.35 17.32
CA ALA A 230 -15.44 -8.73 15.91
C ALA A 230 -14.84 -10.12 15.65
N ASP A 231 -15.11 -10.68 14.48
CA ASP A 231 -14.49 -11.93 14.05
C ASP A 231 -12.99 -11.79 13.83
N VAL A 232 -12.55 -10.61 13.33
CA VAL A 232 -11.15 -10.32 13.03
C VAL A 232 -10.77 -8.87 13.35
N LEU A 233 -9.50 -8.66 13.70
CA LEU A 233 -8.85 -7.35 13.77
C LEU A 233 -7.83 -7.24 12.66
N LEU A 234 -8.04 -6.31 11.71
CA LEU A 234 -7.04 -5.94 10.71
C LEU A 234 -6.13 -4.83 11.25
N VAL A 235 -4.84 -5.11 11.35
CA VAL A 235 -3.82 -4.13 11.73
C VAL A 235 -3.29 -3.44 10.46
N ALA A 236 -3.69 -2.19 10.24
CA ALA A 236 -3.38 -1.38 9.06
C ALA A 236 -2.72 -0.03 9.43
N VAL A 237 -1.80 -0.05 10.40
CA VAL A 237 -1.15 1.14 10.99
C VAL A 237 0.09 1.62 10.23
N GLY A 238 0.27 1.15 9.01
CA GLY A 238 1.35 1.54 8.11
C GLY A 238 2.37 0.44 7.85
N ARG A 239 3.45 0.82 7.15
CA ARG A 239 4.51 -0.10 6.74
C ARG A 239 5.87 0.36 7.25
N GLY A 240 6.77 -0.58 7.54
CA GLY A 240 8.15 -0.34 7.95
C GLY A 240 9.13 -0.75 6.84
N PRO A 241 10.28 -0.06 6.69
CA PRO A 241 11.29 -0.43 5.71
C PRO A 241 12.01 -1.72 6.13
N VAL A 242 12.33 -2.59 5.15
CA VAL A 242 13.13 -3.81 5.39
C VAL A 242 14.60 -3.45 5.22
N THR A 243 15.28 -3.14 6.34
CA THR A 243 16.69 -2.72 6.37
C THR A 243 17.48 -3.42 7.47
N GLU A 244 16.81 -4.00 8.44
CA GLU A 244 17.44 -4.66 9.58
C GLU A 244 18.15 -5.95 9.20
N GLY A 245 19.35 -6.17 9.72
CA GLY A 245 20.13 -7.40 9.52
C GLY A 245 20.78 -7.53 8.14
N LEU A 246 20.62 -6.54 7.25
CA LEU A 246 21.09 -6.59 5.86
C LEU A 246 22.51 -6.01 5.64
N GLY A 247 23.21 -5.65 6.73
CA GLY A 247 24.59 -5.19 6.64
C GLY A 247 24.76 -3.71 6.30
N TYR A 248 23.68 -2.92 6.25
CA TYR A 248 23.72 -1.54 5.80
C TYR A 248 24.56 -0.64 6.70
N GLU A 249 24.30 -0.66 8.01
CA GLU A 249 25.06 0.15 8.99
C GLU A 249 26.51 -0.31 9.10
N GLN A 250 26.79 -1.63 8.96
CA GLN A 250 28.14 -2.18 9.02
C GLN A 250 29.03 -1.68 7.89
N VAL A 251 28.46 -1.36 6.72
CA VAL A 251 29.20 -0.77 5.59
C VAL A 251 29.18 0.77 5.60
N GLY A 252 28.58 1.40 6.62
CA GLY A 252 28.57 2.84 6.82
C GLY A 252 27.37 3.58 6.23
N ILE A 253 26.31 2.87 5.80
CA ILE A 253 25.07 3.49 5.34
C ILE A 253 24.29 4.04 6.52
N THR A 254 23.87 5.29 6.42
CA THR A 254 23.11 5.97 7.49
C THR A 254 21.64 5.57 7.42
N LEU A 255 21.08 5.16 8.58
CA LEU A 255 19.64 4.92 8.73
C LEU A 255 19.04 5.98 9.68
N ASP A 256 17.83 6.46 9.36
CA ASP A 256 16.98 7.23 10.28
C ASP A 256 15.63 6.51 10.42
N ARG A 257 15.30 6.09 11.65
CA ARG A 257 14.07 5.33 11.97
C ARG A 257 13.85 4.11 11.04
N GLY A 258 14.96 3.47 10.65
CA GLY A 258 15.01 2.33 9.76
C GLY A 258 15.04 2.67 8.26
N PHE A 259 14.84 3.91 7.86
CA PHE A 259 14.94 4.32 6.46
C PHE A 259 16.38 4.64 6.07
N VAL A 260 16.78 4.24 4.86
CA VAL A 260 18.08 4.57 4.27
C VAL A 260 18.08 6.05 3.88
N ILE A 261 19.03 6.80 4.43
CA ILE A 261 19.20 8.22 4.07
C ILE A 261 20.02 8.30 2.78
N THR A 262 19.52 9.06 1.83
CA THR A 262 20.16 9.29 0.52
C THR A 262 20.22 10.79 0.22
N ASP A 263 21.09 11.14 -0.71
CA ASP A 263 21.04 12.44 -1.36
C ASP A 263 19.89 12.52 -2.39
N GLU A 264 19.79 13.65 -3.08
CA GLU A 264 18.78 13.88 -4.14
C GLU A 264 18.96 12.98 -5.38
N ARG A 265 20.13 12.34 -5.55
CA ARG A 265 20.43 11.37 -6.59
C ARG A 265 20.18 9.93 -6.14
N LEU A 266 19.55 9.73 -4.97
CA LEU A 266 19.30 8.43 -4.34
C LEU A 266 20.58 7.65 -3.99
N HIS A 267 21.73 8.33 -3.89
CA HIS A 267 22.99 7.77 -3.49
C HIS A 267 23.10 7.76 -1.97
N THR A 268 23.62 6.68 -1.37
CA THR A 268 23.70 6.49 0.08
C THR A 268 24.90 7.21 0.74
N GLY A 269 25.79 7.80 -0.05
CA GLY A 269 27.06 8.35 0.42
C GLY A 269 28.16 7.30 0.58
N VAL A 270 27.88 6.02 0.35
CA VAL A 270 28.83 4.92 0.50
C VAL A 270 29.09 4.24 -0.85
N GLY A 271 30.34 4.23 -1.31
CA GLY A 271 30.76 3.58 -2.56
C GLY A 271 29.86 3.98 -3.74
N ASN A 272 29.41 3.00 -4.52
CA ASN A 272 28.44 3.17 -5.59
C ASN A 272 27.10 2.49 -5.20
N ILE A 273 26.62 2.77 -3.98
CA ILE A 273 25.37 2.19 -3.45
C ILE A 273 24.26 3.21 -3.51
N TYR A 274 23.14 2.82 -4.12
CA TYR A 274 21.89 3.57 -4.23
C TYR A 274 20.80 2.87 -3.44
N ALA A 275 19.77 3.62 -3.02
CA ALA A 275 18.59 3.05 -2.38
C ALA A 275 17.31 3.62 -2.98
N VAL A 276 16.29 2.77 -3.19
CA VAL A 276 15.03 3.14 -3.86
C VAL A 276 13.81 2.48 -3.19
N GLY A 277 12.63 3.03 -3.45
CA GLY A 277 11.36 2.48 -3.02
C GLY A 277 11.08 2.70 -1.53
N ASP A 278 10.43 1.73 -0.91
CA ASP A 278 9.89 1.85 0.44
C ASP A 278 10.94 1.94 1.55
N ILE A 279 12.22 1.69 1.23
CA ILE A 279 13.32 1.82 2.19
C ILE A 279 13.90 3.23 2.30
N VAL A 280 13.53 4.15 1.41
CA VAL A 280 13.92 5.56 1.52
C VAL A 280 12.75 6.40 2.05
N PRO A 281 13.02 7.50 2.77
CA PRO A 281 11.95 8.36 3.32
C PRO A 281 10.99 8.87 2.22
N GLY A 282 9.72 9.04 2.56
CA GLY A 282 8.69 9.58 1.66
C GLY A 282 7.52 8.62 1.45
N LEU A 283 6.85 8.74 0.30
CA LEU A 283 5.66 7.95 -0.03
C LEU A 283 6.03 6.49 -0.34
N GLN A 284 5.44 5.56 0.41
CA GLN A 284 5.61 4.12 0.16
C GLN A 284 4.61 3.65 -0.92
N LEU A 285 4.90 4.00 -2.17
CA LEU A 285 4.07 3.73 -3.35
C LEU A 285 4.89 3.02 -4.43
N ALA A 286 4.33 1.94 -4.99
CA ALA A 286 5.02 1.11 -5.98
C ALA A 286 5.50 1.92 -7.19
N HIS A 287 4.67 2.81 -7.74
CA HIS A 287 5.03 3.64 -8.89
C HIS A 287 6.11 4.69 -8.57
N ARG A 288 6.21 5.17 -7.31
CA ARG A 288 7.36 5.96 -6.86
C ARG A 288 8.64 5.12 -6.94
N GLY A 289 8.61 3.89 -6.42
CA GLY A 289 9.73 2.96 -6.51
C GLY A 289 10.14 2.64 -7.96
N PHE A 290 9.17 2.50 -8.87
CA PHE A 290 9.46 2.33 -10.30
C PHE A 290 10.18 3.54 -10.89
N MET A 291 9.69 4.76 -10.63
CA MET A 291 10.33 5.98 -11.10
C MET A 291 11.74 6.15 -10.54
N GLN A 292 11.94 5.86 -9.26
CA GLN A 292 13.25 5.89 -8.62
C GLN A 292 14.21 4.85 -9.21
N GLY A 293 13.72 3.64 -9.50
CA GLY A 293 14.52 2.59 -10.14
C GLY A 293 14.98 2.96 -11.56
N ILE A 294 14.09 3.57 -12.36
CA ILE A 294 14.43 4.10 -13.69
C ILE A 294 15.47 5.20 -13.54
N PHE A 295 15.23 6.18 -12.67
CA PHE A 295 16.13 7.28 -12.40
C PHE A 295 17.55 6.80 -12.04
N VAL A 296 17.67 5.86 -11.08
CA VAL A 296 18.96 5.31 -10.67
C VAL A 296 19.64 4.55 -11.81
N ALA A 297 18.89 3.79 -12.63
CA ALA A 297 19.45 3.10 -13.77
C ALA A 297 20.03 4.06 -14.83
N GLU A 298 19.33 5.16 -15.10
CA GLU A 298 19.78 6.24 -16.00
C GLU A 298 20.97 7.01 -15.42
N GLU A 299 20.97 7.24 -14.10
CA GLU A 299 22.09 7.86 -13.37
C GLU A 299 23.36 7.03 -13.50
N ILE A 300 23.27 5.73 -13.22
CA ILE A 300 24.39 4.78 -13.37
C ILE A 300 24.89 4.71 -14.82
N ALA A 301 24.00 4.89 -15.79
CA ALA A 301 24.36 4.93 -17.22
C ALA A 301 24.97 6.26 -17.66
N GLY A 302 25.07 7.27 -16.78
CA GLY A 302 25.62 8.60 -17.09
C GLY A 302 24.69 9.48 -17.92
N MET A 303 23.39 9.22 -17.92
CA MET A 303 22.39 9.98 -18.69
C MET A 303 21.94 11.28 -18.01
N ASN A 304 22.37 11.51 -16.76
CA ASN A 304 22.03 12.68 -15.96
C ASN A 304 20.52 13.01 -15.91
N PRO A 305 19.67 12.06 -15.47
CA PRO A 305 18.23 12.25 -15.41
C PRO A 305 17.83 13.37 -14.43
N VAL A 306 16.62 13.91 -14.62
CA VAL A 306 16.04 14.87 -13.69
C VAL A 306 15.41 14.13 -12.51
N ALA A 307 15.81 14.52 -11.29
CA ALA A 307 15.23 13.96 -10.07
C ALA A 307 13.74 14.27 -9.95
N GLN A 308 12.95 13.26 -9.63
CA GLN A 308 11.51 13.40 -9.44
C GLN A 308 11.20 13.82 -7.99
N ALA A 309 10.48 14.93 -7.83
CA ALA A 309 10.01 15.34 -6.52
C ALA A 309 8.76 14.55 -6.11
N ASP A 310 8.71 14.09 -4.87
CA ASP A 310 7.58 13.31 -4.31
C ASP A 310 6.22 14.03 -4.47
N ILE A 311 6.22 15.36 -4.54
CA ILE A 311 5.01 16.16 -4.76
C ILE A 311 4.32 15.86 -6.10
N ASN A 312 5.07 15.36 -7.09
CA ASN A 312 4.54 15.01 -8.41
C ASN A 312 4.03 13.57 -8.49
N ILE A 313 4.15 12.79 -7.40
CA ILE A 313 3.70 11.41 -7.35
C ILE A 313 2.21 11.38 -7.00
N PRO A 314 1.34 10.88 -7.89
CA PRO A 314 -0.08 10.76 -7.60
C PRO A 314 -0.32 9.71 -6.51
N ARG A 315 -1.31 9.98 -5.67
CA ARG A 315 -1.82 9.05 -4.64
C ARG A 315 -3.23 8.65 -5.00
N VAL A 316 -3.55 7.37 -4.86
CA VAL A 316 -4.92 6.86 -5.08
C VAL A 316 -5.25 5.89 -3.98
N THR A 317 -6.43 6.05 -3.38
CA THR A 317 -7.07 5.07 -2.51
C THR A 317 -8.27 4.52 -3.27
N PHE A 318 -8.22 3.24 -3.65
CA PHE A 318 -9.25 2.57 -4.45
C PHE A 318 -10.43 2.08 -3.61
N CYS A 319 -10.73 2.78 -2.52
CA CYS A 319 -11.93 2.53 -1.73
C CYS A 319 -13.18 3.05 -2.47
N GLU A 320 -14.36 2.75 -1.96
CA GLU A 320 -15.60 3.29 -2.53
C GLU A 320 -16.21 4.33 -1.55
N PRO A 321 -16.29 5.62 -1.95
CA PRO A 321 -15.81 6.20 -3.21
C PRO A 321 -14.27 6.30 -3.28
N GLU A 322 -13.73 6.29 -4.50
CA GLU A 322 -12.30 6.46 -4.75
C GLU A 322 -11.82 7.88 -4.39
N ILE A 323 -10.56 7.95 -3.92
CA ILE A 323 -9.86 9.21 -3.67
C ILE A 323 -8.59 9.23 -4.53
N ALA A 324 -8.36 10.33 -5.23
CA ALA A 324 -7.12 10.56 -5.97
C ALA A 324 -6.62 11.97 -5.73
N SER A 325 -5.31 12.10 -5.55
CA SER A 325 -4.67 13.40 -5.34
C SER A 325 -3.26 13.43 -5.91
N VAL A 326 -2.77 14.62 -6.22
CA VAL A 326 -1.38 14.90 -6.58
C VAL A 326 -1.04 16.30 -6.13
N GLY A 327 0.19 16.54 -5.73
CA GLY A 327 0.62 17.86 -5.28
C GLY A 327 0.44 18.06 -3.78
N MET A 328 0.43 19.32 -3.36
CA MET A 328 0.24 19.74 -1.98
C MET A 328 -1.23 19.72 -1.61
N THR A 329 -1.51 19.39 -0.36
CA THR A 329 -2.79 19.70 0.25
C THR A 329 -2.93 21.23 0.40
N GLU A 330 -4.16 21.72 0.53
CA GLU A 330 -4.41 23.14 0.81
C GLU A 330 -3.63 23.62 2.05
N LYS A 331 -3.61 22.81 3.11
CA LYS A 331 -2.86 23.10 4.34
C LYS A 331 -1.38 23.32 4.05
N GLN A 332 -0.73 22.37 3.38
CA GLN A 332 0.69 22.47 2.99
C GLN A 332 0.97 23.65 2.08
N ALA A 333 0.07 23.92 1.14
CA ALA A 333 0.20 25.07 0.24
C ALA A 333 0.11 26.40 1.00
N ARG A 334 -0.85 26.53 1.95
CA ARG A 334 -0.99 27.72 2.77
C ARG A 334 0.19 27.92 3.73
N GLU A 335 0.71 26.85 4.33
CA GLU A 335 1.92 26.91 5.16
C GLU A 335 3.12 27.45 4.35
N LYS A 336 3.24 27.07 3.08
CA LYS A 336 4.36 27.44 2.21
C LYS A 336 4.19 28.82 1.52
N PHE A 337 2.98 29.16 1.10
CA PHE A 337 2.72 30.30 0.22
C PHE A 337 1.81 31.36 0.83
N GLY A 338 1.22 31.10 2.01
CA GLY A 338 0.36 32.04 2.73
C GLY A 338 -0.87 32.45 1.92
N ASP A 339 -1.18 33.75 1.95
CA ASP A 339 -2.35 34.34 1.29
C ASP A 339 -2.31 34.32 -0.25
N ARG A 340 -1.21 33.89 -0.84
CA ARG A 340 -1.11 33.70 -2.30
C ARG A 340 -1.88 32.49 -2.81
N VAL A 341 -2.28 31.58 -1.90
CA VAL A 341 -3.04 30.38 -2.25
C VAL A 341 -4.49 30.73 -2.55
N ARG A 342 -5.00 30.23 -3.67
CA ARG A 342 -6.42 30.22 -4.02
C ARG A 342 -6.87 28.79 -4.19
N THR A 343 -8.04 28.47 -3.66
CA THR A 343 -8.65 27.15 -3.77
C THR A 343 -9.98 27.26 -4.50
N VAL A 344 -10.29 26.26 -5.31
CA VAL A 344 -11.58 26.13 -5.99
C VAL A 344 -12.05 24.70 -5.81
N GLU A 345 -13.31 24.55 -5.41
CA GLU A 345 -13.99 23.26 -5.31
C GLU A 345 -14.91 23.09 -6.54
N TYR A 346 -14.79 21.94 -7.20
CA TYR A 346 -15.69 21.53 -8.27
C TYR A 346 -16.54 20.36 -7.84
N ASN A 347 -17.85 20.57 -7.79
CA ASN A 347 -18.79 19.49 -7.44
C ASN A 347 -18.98 18.55 -8.64
N LEU A 348 -18.66 17.28 -8.48
CA LEU A 348 -18.75 16.25 -9.51
C LEU A 348 -20.21 15.96 -9.97
N ALA A 349 -21.23 16.42 -9.24
CA ALA A 349 -22.61 16.37 -9.71
C ALA A 349 -22.80 17.15 -11.03
N GLY A 350 -21.94 18.13 -11.32
CA GLY A 350 -21.91 18.84 -12.62
C GLY A 350 -21.19 18.10 -13.74
N ASN A 351 -20.57 16.94 -13.45
CA ASN A 351 -19.85 16.14 -14.43
C ASN A 351 -20.80 15.09 -15.07
N GLY A 352 -20.89 15.06 -16.41
CA GLY A 352 -21.79 14.16 -17.12
C GLY A 352 -21.54 12.68 -16.82
N LYS A 353 -20.26 12.25 -16.67
CA LYS A 353 -19.94 10.86 -16.34
C LYS A 353 -20.40 10.49 -14.93
N SER A 354 -20.19 11.37 -13.94
CA SER A 354 -20.66 11.19 -12.57
C SER A 354 -22.19 11.07 -12.51
N SER A 355 -22.90 11.93 -13.28
CA SER A 355 -24.36 11.88 -13.39
C SER A 355 -24.85 10.56 -14.00
N ILE A 356 -24.18 10.05 -15.05
CA ILE A 356 -24.50 8.75 -15.69
C ILE A 356 -24.28 7.59 -14.70
N LEU A 357 -23.16 7.62 -13.96
CA LEU A 357 -22.84 6.61 -12.94
C LEU A 357 -23.64 6.81 -11.65
N ALA A 358 -24.40 7.92 -11.55
CA ALA A 358 -25.14 8.32 -10.36
C ALA A 358 -24.23 8.42 -9.11
N THR A 359 -22.99 8.86 -9.31
CA THR A 359 -22.01 9.14 -8.27
C THR A 359 -21.97 10.63 -7.94
N SER A 360 -21.44 10.97 -6.79
CA SER A 360 -21.25 12.34 -6.33
C SER A 360 -19.89 12.48 -5.62
N GLY A 361 -19.36 13.68 -5.58
CA GLY A 361 -18.08 13.99 -4.92
C GLY A 361 -17.61 15.39 -5.25
N ILE A 362 -16.40 15.68 -4.90
CA ILE A 362 -15.70 16.95 -5.20
C ILE A 362 -14.32 16.65 -5.75
#